data_ea6a63f9f5c8dd27dfe37d17e9dc734e
#
_entry.id   ea6a63f9f5c8dd27dfe37d17e9dc734e
#
_cell.length_a   1.000
_cell.length_b   1.000
_cell.length_c   1.000
_cell.angle_alpha   90.00
_cell.angle_beta   90.00
_cell.angle_gamma   90.00
#
_symmetry.space_group_name_H-M   'P 1'
#
loop_
_entity.id
_entity.type
_entity.pdbx_description
1 polymer ?
#
loop_
_entity_poly.entity_id
_entity_poly.type
_entity_poly.pdbx_seq_one_letter_code
_entity_poly.pdbx_strand_id
1 'polypeptide(L)'
;SISSDLQALSFDAGDYVVLEDNEIFSANSNKVEIYTDKKLISKEWKKINQKPELVTKGKYKYFMEKEIHEQPNLFLDNFSGRIDFVNKSISFIDEINKIDLRKFKRIHLIGMGSSYNACLLGSYWIEKIAKIPTVCSNSSEFRYRDPVIEDGTLIIPVSQSGETADTLSASHLMKQSGYDQLSIVNAKNTELDRITNNSIYM
;
A
#
# COMPACT_ATOMS: atom_id res chain seq x y z
N SER A 1 -23.56 2.89 -4.28
CA SER A 1 -22.41 3.70 -4.77
C SER A 1 -21.36 2.79 -5.40
N ILE A 2 -20.60 3.28 -6.34
CA ILE A 2 -19.44 2.61 -6.96
C ILE A 2 -18.28 3.59 -6.86
N SER A 3 -17.12 3.11 -6.45
CA SER A 3 -15.93 3.94 -6.34
C SER A 3 -14.67 3.11 -6.57
N SER A 4 -13.61 3.73 -7.04
CA SER A 4 -12.25 3.18 -7.09
C SER A 4 -11.52 3.27 -5.75
N ASP A 5 -12.10 3.97 -4.78
CA ASP A 5 -11.51 4.18 -3.45
C ASP A 5 -12.55 3.86 -2.36
N LEU A 6 -12.16 3.02 -1.40
CA LEU A 6 -13.01 2.63 -0.28
C LEU A 6 -13.40 3.84 0.59
N GLN A 7 -12.53 4.83 0.73
CA GLN A 7 -12.81 6.03 1.51
C GLN A 7 -13.99 6.84 0.94
N ALA A 8 -14.14 6.84 -0.38
CA ALA A 8 -15.24 7.51 -1.05
C ALA A 8 -16.60 6.81 -0.84
N LEU A 9 -16.60 5.53 -0.48
CA LEU A 9 -17.82 4.77 -0.15
C LEU A 9 -18.28 4.98 1.29
N SER A 10 -17.43 5.45 2.17
CA SER A 10 -17.66 5.50 3.62
C SER A 10 -18.79 6.45 4.05
N PHE A 11 -19.22 7.36 3.18
CA PHE A 11 -20.29 8.31 3.49
C PHE A 11 -21.69 7.71 3.51
N ASP A 12 -21.96 6.66 2.70
CA ASP A 12 -23.31 6.15 2.49
C ASP A 12 -23.46 4.62 2.59
N ALA A 13 -22.36 3.87 2.64
CA ALA A 13 -22.41 2.42 2.51
C ALA A 13 -22.16 1.70 3.84
N GLY A 14 -23.03 0.76 4.21
CA GLY A 14 -22.81 -0.16 5.34
C GLY A 14 -21.86 -1.30 4.98
N ASP A 15 -22.02 -1.86 3.78
CA ASP A 15 -21.28 -3.01 3.29
C ASP A 15 -20.71 -2.74 1.89
N TYR A 16 -19.60 -3.37 1.56
CA TYR A 16 -18.98 -3.26 0.24
C TYR A 16 -18.48 -4.61 -0.28
N VAL A 17 -18.33 -4.69 -1.58
CA VAL A 17 -17.69 -5.82 -2.26
C VAL A 17 -16.65 -5.28 -3.24
N VAL A 18 -15.51 -5.94 -3.31
CA VAL A 18 -14.44 -5.62 -4.27
C VAL A 18 -14.67 -6.43 -5.54
N LEU A 19 -14.64 -5.74 -6.69
CA LEU A 19 -14.65 -6.39 -7.99
C LEU A 19 -13.22 -6.76 -8.38
N GLU A 20 -13.06 -7.97 -8.88
CA GLU A 20 -11.79 -8.44 -9.45
C GLU A 20 -11.77 -8.25 -10.96
N ASP A 21 -10.61 -8.47 -11.58
CA ASP A 21 -10.49 -8.41 -13.03
C ASP A 21 -11.46 -9.36 -13.73
N ASN A 22 -12.07 -8.88 -14.82
CA ASN A 22 -13.08 -9.59 -15.62
C ASN A 22 -14.43 -9.82 -14.91
N GLU A 23 -14.69 -9.19 -13.77
CA GLU A 23 -16.00 -9.18 -13.16
C GLU A 23 -16.85 -8.02 -13.66
N ILE A 24 -18.11 -8.30 -13.92
CA ILE A 24 -19.10 -7.33 -14.38
C ILE A 24 -20.12 -7.13 -13.26
N PHE A 25 -20.32 -5.88 -12.88
CA PHE A 25 -21.32 -5.48 -11.90
C PHE A 25 -22.57 -4.96 -12.59
N SER A 26 -23.72 -5.46 -12.16
CA SER A 26 -25.03 -4.97 -12.57
C SER A 26 -25.88 -4.65 -11.35
N ALA A 27 -26.43 -3.45 -11.28
CA ALA A 27 -27.30 -3.04 -10.18
C ALA A 27 -28.52 -2.26 -10.66
N ASN A 28 -29.63 -2.49 -9.98
CA ASN A 28 -30.82 -1.65 -10.04
C ASN A 28 -31.33 -1.38 -8.61
N SER A 29 -32.44 -0.69 -8.45
CA SER A 29 -33.00 -0.33 -7.14
C SER A 29 -33.25 -1.52 -6.19
N ASN A 30 -33.39 -2.73 -6.71
CA ASN A 30 -33.83 -3.90 -5.93
C ASN A 30 -32.79 -5.04 -5.93
N LYS A 31 -31.78 -5.00 -6.77
CA LYS A 31 -30.88 -6.14 -6.99
C LYS A 31 -29.49 -5.70 -7.39
N VAL A 32 -28.51 -6.41 -6.84
CA VAL A 32 -27.10 -6.34 -7.22
C VAL A 32 -26.66 -7.71 -7.69
N GLU A 33 -26.01 -7.78 -8.83
CA GLU A 33 -25.50 -9.01 -9.44
C GLU A 33 -24.07 -8.81 -9.91
N ILE A 34 -23.24 -9.81 -9.68
CA ILE A 34 -21.85 -9.83 -10.12
C ILE A 34 -21.66 -11.06 -11.01
N TYR A 35 -21.03 -10.87 -12.14
CA TYR A 35 -20.80 -11.89 -13.14
C TYR A 35 -19.31 -12.02 -13.44
N THR A 36 -18.86 -13.25 -13.65
CA THR A 36 -17.59 -13.54 -14.31
C THR A 36 -17.84 -14.53 -15.44
N ASP A 37 -17.25 -14.33 -16.62
CA ASP A 37 -17.47 -15.17 -17.80
C ASP A 37 -18.96 -15.44 -18.12
N LYS A 38 -19.80 -14.41 -17.97
CA LYS A 38 -21.27 -14.46 -18.13
C LYS A 38 -22.00 -15.37 -17.11
N LYS A 39 -21.31 -15.83 -16.05
CA LYS A 39 -21.91 -16.60 -14.97
C LYS A 39 -22.13 -15.71 -13.76
N LEU A 40 -23.31 -15.80 -13.17
CA LEU A 40 -23.61 -15.14 -11.90
C LEU A 40 -22.76 -15.75 -10.79
N ILE A 41 -22.09 -14.92 -10.03
CA ILE A 41 -21.27 -15.33 -8.87
C ILE A 41 -21.79 -14.67 -7.60
N SER A 42 -21.53 -15.33 -6.47
CA SER A 42 -21.80 -14.78 -5.14
C SER A 42 -20.47 -14.41 -4.50
N LYS A 43 -20.39 -13.19 -3.97
CA LYS A 43 -19.23 -12.69 -3.23
C LYS A 43 -19.63 -12.32 -1.81
N GLU A 44 -18.68 -12.44 -0.90
CA GLU A 44 -18.88 -12.02 0.49
C GLU A 44 -18.83 -10.49 0.58
N TRP A 45 -19.84 -9.92 1.22
CA TRP A 45 -19.90 -8.49 1.52
C TRP A 45 -19.14 -8.19 2.80
N LYS A 46 -18.26 -7.21 2.76
CA LYS A 46 -17.44 -6.77 3.88
C LYS A 46 -18.02 -5.49 4.48
N LYS A 47 -17.96 -5.38 5.80
CA LYS A 47 -18.40 -4.16 6.49
C LYS A 47 -17.35 -3.06 6.42
N ILE A 48 -17.78 -1.83 6.18
CA ILE A 48 -16.94 -0.66 6.32
C ILE A 48 -16.86 -0.33 7.81
N ASN A 49 -15.75 -0.70 8.44
CA ASN A 49 -15.51 -0.47 9.87
C ASN A 49 -14.84 0.89 10.17
N GLN A 50 -14.48 1.64 9.15
CA GLN A 50 -13.85 2.95 9.31
C GLN A 50 -14.92 4.04 9.30
N LYS A 51 -14.94 4.86 10.35
CA LYS A 51 -15.65 6.15 10.29
C LYS A 51 -14.95 6.99 9.24
N PRO A 52 -15.70 7.63 8.31
CA PRO A 52 -15.09 8.57 7.40
C PRO A 52 -14.44 9.67 8.26
N GLU A 53 -13.13 9.73 8.28
CA GLU A 53 -12.49 10.95 8.71
C GLU A 53 -12.92 12.01 7.72
N LEU A 54 -13.65 13.00 8.20
CA LEU A 54 -14.01 14.17 7.40
C LEU A 54 -12.70 14.82 6.95
N VAL A 55 -12.28 14.52 5.74
CA VAL A 55 -11.13 15.15 5.11
C VAL A 55 -11.48 16.60 4.87
N THR A 56 -11.34 17.41 5.90
CA THR A 56 -11.55 18.85 5.83
C THR A 56 -10.22 19.57 5.80
N LYS A 57 -10.18 20.70 5.11
CA LYS A 57 -8.98 21.57 5.13
C LYS A 57 -8.75 22.21 6.50
N GLY A 58 -9.74 22.19 7.39
CA GLY A 58 -9.68 22.89 8.66
C GLY A 58 -9.42 24.40 8.45
N LYS A 59 -8.42 24.93 9.13
CA LYS A 59 -8.00 26.36 9.01
C LYS A 59 -7.13 26.66 7.78
N TYR A 60 -6.77 25.66 6.99
CA TYR A 60 -5.83 25.84 5.88
C TYR A 60 -6.56 26.12 4.55
N LYS A 61 -5.93 26.85 3.68
CA LYS A 61 -6.47 27.16 2.35
C LYS A 61 -6.36 25.97 1.41
N TYR A 62 -5.28 25.19 1.52
CA TYR A 62 -4.96 24.04 0.67
C TYR A 62 -4.72 22.78 1.49
N PHE A 63 -5.06 21.63 0.94
CA PHE A 63 -4.78 20.35 1.59
C PHE A 63 -3.29 20.10 1.81
N MET A 64 -2.46 20.39 0.82
CA MET A 64 -1.01 20.26 0.94
C MET A 64 -0.44 21.10 2.10
N GLU A 65 -0.93 22.32 2.30
CA GLU A 65 -0.54 23.16 3.43
C GLU A 65 -0.91 22.50 4.77
N LYS A 66 -2.13 21.96 4.86
CA LYS A 66 -2.57 21.17 6.03
C LYS A 66 -1.64 19.98 6.29
N GLU A 67 -1.39 19.17 5.28
CA GLU A 67 -0.55 17.96 5.37
C GLU A 67 0.87 18.28 5.82
N ILE A 68 1.48 19.36 5.31
CA ILE A 68 2.80 19.83 5.75
C ILE A 68 2.80 20.13 7.26
N HIS A 69 1.77 20.79 7.75
CA HIS A 69 1.67 21.16 9.17
C HIS A 69 1.27 19.99 10.08
N GLU A 70 0.68 18.95 9.57
CA GLU A 70 0.32 17.73 10.31
C GLU A 70 1.50 16.77 10.48
N GLN A 71 2.53 16.84 9.64
CA GLN A 71 3.68 15.91 9.66
C GLN A 71 4.30 15.68 11.05
N PRO A 72 4.53 16.71 11.90
CA PRO A 72 5.14 16.48 13.22
C PRO A 72 4.30 15.58 14.12
N ASN A 73 2.96 15.71 14.08
CA ASN A 73 2.05 14.90 14.88
C ASN A 73 1.94 13.48 14.32
N LEU A 74 1.77 13.35 13.01
CA LEU A 74 1.72 12.06 12.31
C LEU A 74 3.00 11.25 12.53
N PHE A 75 4.16 11.91 12.59
CA PHE A 75 5.41 11.24 12.91
C PHE A 75 5.35 10.57 14.29
N LEU A 76 4.88 11.28 15.31
CA LEU A 76 4.74 10.72 16.66
C LEU A 76 3.72 9.58 16.72
N ASP A 77 2.58 9.75 16.03
CA ASP A 77 1.52 8.75 15.98
C ASP A 77 1.99 7.46 15.30
N ASN A 78 2.70 7.55 14.20
CA ASN A 78 3.25 6.41 13.47
C ASN A 78 4.26 5.59 14.28
N PHE A 79 4.97 6.21 15.21
CA PHE A 79 5.92 5.52 16.09
C PHE A 79 5.30 5.08 17.42
N SER A 80 4.11 5.55 17.75
CA SER A 80 3.41 5.18 18.97
C SER A 80 3.15 3.65 19.02
N GLY A 81 3.60 3.01 20.09
CA GLY A 81 3.50 1.56 20.25
C GLY A 81 4.48 0.72 19.42
N ARG A 82 5.26 1.34 18.50
CA ARG A 82 6.25 0.66 17.67
C ARG A 82 7.68 0.76 18.19
N ILE A 83 7.97 1.77 19.02
CA ILE A 83 9.28 1.97 19.60
C ILE A 83 9.26 1.64 21.07
N ASP A 84 10.07 0.67 21.47
CA ASP A 84 10.39 0.38 22.88
C ASP A 84 11.71 1.10 23.24
N PHE A 85 11.59 2.23 23.89
CA PHE A 85 12.76 3.02 24.32
C PHE A 85 13.55 2.35 25.45
N VAL A 86 12.95 1.46 26.24
CA VAL A 86 13.61 0.74 27.33
C VAL A 86 14.53 -0.34 26.77
N ASN A 87 13.99 -1.18 25.87
CA ASN A 87 14.74 -2.27 25.26
C ASN A 87 15.47 -1.84 23.97
N LYS A 88 15.33 -0.57 23.55
CA LYS A 88 15.91 -0.01 22.31
C LYS A 88 15.55 -0.86 21.09
N SER A 89 14.30 -1.26 20.98
CA SER A 89 13.81 -2.12 19.91
C SER A 89 12.63 -1.47 19.18
N ILE A 90 12.46 -1.88 17.91
CA ILE A 90 11.30 -1.51 17.09
C ILE A 90 10.49 -2.79 16.87
N SER A 91 9.17 -2.69 17.06
CA SER A 91 8.25 -3.80 16.86
C SER A 91 7.27 -3.47 15.75
N PHE A 92 7.27 -4.29 14.71
CA PHE A 92 6.24 -4.36 13.68
C PHE A 92 5.58 -5.75 13.70
N ILE A 93 5.44 -6.31 14.90
CA ILE A 93 5.16 -7.74 15.11
C ILE A 93 3.93 -8.22 14.35
N ASP A 94 2.87 -7.43 14.31
CA ASP A 94 1.62 -7.84 13.67
C ASP A 94 1.61 -7.67 12.15
N GLU A 95 2.54 -6.88 11.63
CA GLU A 95 2.54 -6.46 10.22
C GLU A 95 3.52 -7.28 9.36
N ILE A 96 4.66 -7.72 9.91
CA ILE A 96 5.73 -8.38 9.15
C ILE A 96 6.07 -9.80 9.62
N ASN A 97 5.27 -10.39 10.51
CA ASN A 97 5.51 -11.75 11.04
C ASN A 97 5.50 -12.87 10.00
N LYS A 98 5.01 -12.61 8.80
CA LYS A 98 4.89 -13.59 7.72
C LYS A 98 6.13 -13.71 6.85
N ILE A 99 7.09 -12.78 7.00
CA ILE A 99 8.28 -12.72 6.15
C ILE A 99 9.55 -12.72 6.99
N ASP A 100 10.45 -13.66 6.74
CA ASP A 100 11.77 -13.65 7.37
C ASP A 100 12.69 -12.70 6.60
N LEU A 101 12.86 -11.49 7.13
CA LEU A 101 13.69 -10.45 6.50
C LEU A 101 15.18 -10.85 6.40
N ARG A 102 15.66 -11.78 7.24
CA ARG A 102 17.08 -12.19 7.27
C ARG A 102 17.50 -12.99 6.04
N LYS A 103 16.53 -13.53 5.28
CA LYS A 103 16.84 -14.28 4.06
C LYS A 103 17.24 -13.39 2.89
N PHE A 104 16.94 -12.08 2.97
CA PHE A 104 17.22 -11.17 1.88
C PHE A 104 18.60 -10.56 1.98
N LYS A 105 19.26 -10.48 0.85
CA LYS A 105 20.61 -9.91 0.71
C LYS A 105 20.58 -8.50 0.12
N ARG A 106 19.47 -8.12 -0.48
CA ARG A 106 19.27 -6.86 -1.19
C ARG A 106 17.83 -6.37 -1.00
N ILE A 107 17.64 -5.07 -1.17
CA ILE A 107 16.33 -4.43 -1.16
C ILE A 107 16.18 -3.60 -2.44
N HIS A 108 14.99 -3.66 -3.03
CA HIS A 108 14.61 -2.80 -4.14
C HIS A 108 13.34 -2.04 -3.78
N LEU A 109 13.47 -0.74 -3.53
CA LEU A 109 12.37 0.15 -3.23
C LEU A 109 11.75 0.65 -4.54
N ILE A 110 10.43 0.68 -4.62
CA ILE A 110 9.69 1.13 -5.80
C ILE A 110 8.62 2.12 -5.35
N GLY A 111 8.60 3.30 -5.94
CA GLY A 111 7.62 4.32 -5.60
C GLY A 111 7.40 5.32 -6.73
N MET A 112 6.39 6.17 -6.61
CA MET A 112 6.08 7.23 -7.56
C MET A 112 5.91 8.58 -6.86
N GLY A 113 6.33 9.68 -7.51
CA GLY A 113 6.18 11.03 -6.95
C GLY A 113 6.90 11.19 -5.60
N SER A 114 6.20 11.67 -4.57
CA SER A 114 6.77 11.84 -3.23
C SER A 114 7.14 10.52 -2.57
N SER A 115 6.44 9.42 -2.87
CA SER A 115 6.84 8.09 -2.41
C SER A 115 8.19 7.66 -3.00
N TYR A 116 8.47 7.99 -4.27
CA TYR A 116 9.79 7.74 -4.86
C TYR A 116 10.89 8.53 -4.14
N ASN A 117 10.65 9.81 -3.82
CA ASN A 117 11.62 10.62 -3.07
C ASN A 117 11.87 10.06 -1.66
N ALA A 118 10.83 9.57 -1.00
CA ALA A 118 10.95 8.87 0.29
C ALA A 118 11.75 7.57 0.15
N CYS A 119 11.51 6.78 -0.89
CA CYS A 119 12.27 5.57 -1.21
C CYS A 119 13.76 5.88 -1.44
N LEU A 120 14.05 6.95 -2.18
CA LEU A 120 15.43 7.36 -2.44
C LEU A 120 16.18 7.70 -1.14
N LEU A 121 15.55 8.47 -0.25
CA LEU A 121 16.13 8.77 1.06
C LEU A 121 16.24 7.50 1.92
N GLY A 122 15.20 6.65 1.90
CA GLY A 122 15.17 5.37 2.60
C GLY A 122 16.29 4.44 2.15
N SER A 123 16.62 4.40 0.86
CA SER A 123 17.72 3.56 0.34
C SER A 123 19.06 3.95 0.96
N TYR A 124 19.35 5.23 1.07
CA TYR A 124 20.59 5.71 1.73
C TYR A 124 20.64 5.34 3.21
N TRP A 125 19.52 5.40 3.92
CA TRP A 125 19.47 5.02 5.33
C TRP A 125 19.62 3.51 5.52
N ILE A 126 18.96 2.70 4.70
CA ILE A 126 19.09 1.24 4.78
C ILE A 126 20.55 0.82 4.52
N GLU A 127 21.18 1.33 3.47
CA GLU A 127 22.59 1.03 3.20
C GLU A 127 23.51 1.51 4.32
N LYS A 128 23.28 2.72 4.84
CA LYS A 128 24.10 3.29 5.90
C LYS A 128 23.99 2.50 7.21
N ILE A 129 22.75 2.13 7.61
CA ILE A 129 22.45 1.55 8.92
C ILE A 129 22.49 0.02 8.88
N ALA A 130 21.76 -0.59 7.96
CA ALA A 130 21.63 -2.04 7.87
C ALA A 130 22.74 -2.70 7.05
N LYS A 131 23.51 -1.93 6.26
CA LYS A 131 24.55 -2.43 5.36
C LYS A 131 24.03 -3.42 4.31
N ILE A 132 22.78 -3.24 3.91
CA ILE A 132 22.13 -4.05 2.88
C ILE A 132 22.09 -3.21 1.59
N PRO A 133 22.67 -3.69 0.47
CA PRO A 133 22.58 -3.02 -0.82
C PRO A 133 21.13 -2.73 -1.19
N THR A 134 20.85 -1.47 -1.47
CA THR A 134 19.46 -1.02 -1.71
C THR A 134 19.36 -0.15 -2.95
N VAL A 135 18.51 -0.53 -3.86
CA VAL A 135 18.21 0.21 -5.09
C VAL A 135 16.84 0.86 -4.97
N CYS A 136 16.69 2.05 -5.53
CA CYS A 136 15.40 2.73 -5.64
C CYS A 136 15.06 2.97 -7.11
N SER A 137 13.81 2.67 -7.49
CA SER A 137 13.31 2.90 -8.84
C SER A 137 11.99 3.66 -8.85
N ASN A 138 11.82 4.50 -9.87
CA ASN A 138 10.53 5.12 -10.14
C ASN A 138 9.60 4.07 -10.76
N SER A 139 8.39 3.94 -10.22
CA SER A 139 7.41 2.94 -10.65
C SER A 139 7.03 3.07 -12.13
N SER A 140 6.90 4.29 -12.64
CA SER A 140 6.52 4.55 -14.03
C SER A 140 7.53 4.03 -15.05
N GLU A 141 8.81 3.99 -14.66
CA GLU A 141 9.89 3.51 -15.53
C GLU A 141 10.20 2.02 -15.30
N PHE A 142 9.94 1.53 -14.09
CA PHE A 142 10.39 0.23 -13.63
C PHE A 142 9.93 -0.91 -14.54
N ARG A 143 8.64 -0.97 -14.87
CA ARG A 143 8.06 -2.05 -15.66
C ARG A 143 8.49 -2.04 -17.12
N TYR A 144 8.83 -0.86 -17.67
CA TYR A 144 9.14 -0.72 -19.09
C TYR A 144 10.61 -0.97 -19.43
N ARG A 145 11.48 -0.82 -18.43
CA ARG A 145 12.92 -1.00 -18.66
C ARG A 145 13.42 -2.44 -18.50
N ASP A 146 12.51 -3.39 -18.22
CA ASP A 146 12.83 -4.80 -17.99
C ASP A 146 14.01 -4.96 -16.98
N PRO A 147 13.78 -4.63 -15.69
CA PRO A 147 14.86 -4.52 -14.73
C PRO A 147 15.48 -5.89 -14.40
N VAL A 148 16.79 -5.95 -14.38
CA VAL A 148 17.52 -7.12 -13.86
C VAL A 148 17.46 -7.08 -12.33
N ILE A 149 16.80 -8.05 -11.74
CA ILE A 149 16.68 -8.20 -10.29
C ILE A 149 17.47 -9.45 -9.87
N GLU A 150 18.38 -9.27 -8.94
CA GLU A 150 19.20 -10.38 -8.43
C GLU A 150 18.42 -11.24 -7.44
N ASP A 151 18.76 -12.53 -7.37
CA ASP A 151 18.19 -13.47 -6.41
C ASP A 151 18.43 -13.01 -4.96
N GLY A 152 17.43 -13.24 -4.11
CA GLY A 152 17.47 -12.82 -2.71
C GLY A 152 17.19 -11.33 -2.52
N THR A 153 16.59 -10.66 -3.52
CA THR A 153 16.10 -9.29 -3.40
C THR A 153 14.68 -9.26 -2.81
N LEU A 154 14.46 -8.45 -1.79
CA LEU A 154 13.14 -8.07 -1.32
C LEU A 154 12.66 -6.84 -2.09
N ILE A 155 11.50 -6.93 -2.70
CA ILE A 155 10.84 -5.80 -3.36
C ILE A 155 9.98 -5.08 -2.34
N ILE A 156 10.15 -3.75 -2.21
CA ILE A 156 9.35 -2.93 -1.31
C ILE A 156 8.66 -1.82 -2.11
N PRO A 157 7.44 -2.06 -2.60
CA PRO A 157 6.62 -1.02 -3.20
C PRO A 157 6.04 -0.10 -2.12
N VAL A 158 6.12 1.21 -2.34
CA VAL A 158 5.67 2.25 -1.42
C VAL A 158 4.62 3.12 -2.09
N SER A 159 3.44 3.19 -1.49
CA SER A 159 2.33 4.02 -1.98
C SER A 159 1.43 4.44 -0.84
N GLN A 160 1.19 5.74 -0.67
CA GLN A 160 0.28 6.23 0.34
C GLN A 160 -1.15 5.73 0.09
N SER A 161 -1.67 5.86 -1.11
CA SER A 161 -3.03 5.39 -1.45
C SER A 161 -3.12 3.87 -1.57
N GLY A 162 -2.02 3.18 -1.91
CA GLY A 162 -2.04 1.77 -2.26
C GLY A 162 -2.73 1.46 -3.61
N GLU A 163 -3.12 2.51 -4.36
CA GLU A 163 -3.88 2.42 -5.61
C GLU A 163 -3.16 3.09 -6.80
N THR A 164 -1.88 3.44 -6.65
CA THR A 164 -1.10 4.09 -7.70
C THR A 164 -0.83 3.11 -8.84
N ALA A 165 -1.42 3.33 -10.01
CA ALA A 165 -1.41 2.41 -11.14
C ALA A 165 -0.02 1.90 -11.54
N ASP A 166 0.98 2.79 -11.62
CA ASP A 166 2.35 2.39 -11.98
C ASP A 166 3.00 1.53 -10.89
N THR A 167 2.74 1.82 -9.61
CA THR A 167 3.25 1.02 -8.49
C THR A 167 2.60 -0.35 -8.43
N LEU A 168 1.28 -0.43 -8.69
CA LEU A 168 0.55 -1.68 -8.81
C LEU A 168 1.10 -2.53 -9.95
N SER A 169 1.27 -1.93 -11.13
CA SER A 169 1.80 -2.63 -12.30
C SER A 169 3.22 -3.18 -12.05
N ALA A 170 4.09 -2.40 -11.42
CA ALA A 170 5.43 -2.84 -11.03
C ALA A 170 5.38 -4.01 -10.01
N SER A 171 4.48 -3.91 -9.01
CA SER A 171 4.27 -4.95 -8.01
C SER A 171 3.72 -6.25 -8.63
N HIS A 172 2.75 -6.16 -9.53
CA HIS A 172 2.25 -7.33 -10.28
C HIS A 172 3.35 -8.01 -11.08
N LEU A 173 4.17 -7.24 -11.80
CA LEU A 173 5.31 -7.78 -12.56
C LEU A 173 6.26 -8.57 -11.64
N MET A 174 6.60 -8.02 -10.49
CA MET A 174 7.49 -8.68 -9.53
C MET A 174 6.86 -9.92 -8.89
N LYS A 175 5.56 -9.89 -8.63
CA LYS A 175 4.81 -11.06 -8.15
C LYS A 175 4.79 -12.20 -9.16
N GLN A 176 4.52 -11.88 -10.43
CA GLN A 176 4.55 -12.86 -11.52
C GLN A 176 5.95 -13.46 -11.72
N SER A 177 6.99 -12.67 -11.48
CA SER A 177 8.39 -13.12 -11.54
C SER A 177 8.84 -13.89 -10.29
N GLY A 178 7.96 -14.08 -9.28
CA GLY A 178 8.23 -14.89 -8.10
C GLY A 178 9.01 -14.20 -6.99
N TYR A 179 9.15 -12.86 -7.01
CA TYR A 179 9.84 -12.12 -5.96
C TYR A 179 8.96 -11.89 -4.74
N ASP A 180 9.54 -12.05 -3.55
CA ASP A 180 8.90 -11.68 -2.30
C ASP A 180 8.73 -10.16 -2.19
N GLN A 181 7.59 -9.74 -1.66
CA GLN A 181 7.25 -8.33 -1.53
C GLN A 181 6.78 -7.97 -0.12
N LEU A 182 7.10 -6.75 0.30
CA LEU A 182 6.63 -6.11 1.53
C LEU A 182 6.21 -4.69 1.19
N SER A 183 4.92 -4.37 1.18
CA SER A 183 4.48 -3.02 0.87
C SER A 183 4.53 -2.07 2.06
N ILE A 184 4.64 -0.78 1.77
CA ILE A 184 4.39 0.30 2.73
C ILE A 184 3.20 1.10 2.21
N VAL A 185 2.08 1.06 2.95
CA VAL A 185 0.80 1.67 2.56
C VAL A 185 0.13 2.36 3.74
N ASN A 186 -0.78 3.30 3.49
CA ASN A 186 -1.50 3.97 4.57
C ASN A 186 -2.74 3.21 5.04
N ALA A 187 -3.39 2.43 4.17
CA ALA A 187 -4.65 1.78 4.47
C ALA A 187 -4.65 0.28 4.17
N LYS A 188 -5.37 -0.48 4.99
CA LYS A 188 -5.63 -1.91 4.77
C LYS A 188 -6.61 -2.12 3.62
N ASN A 189 -6.52 -3.28 2.99
CA ASN A 189 -7.39 -3.72 1.89
C ASN A 189 -7.26 -2.89 0.60
N THR A 190 -6.21 -2.09 0.45
CA THR A 190 -5.85 -1.50 -0.84
C THR A 190 -5.39 -2.58 -1.81
N GLU A 191 -5.35 -2.27 -3.11
CA GLU A 191 -4.90 -3.26 -4.09
C GLU A 191 -3.45 -3.66 -3.85
N LEU A 192 -2.57 -2.72 -3.53
CA LEU A 192 -1.16 -3.01 -3.24
C LEU A 192 -1.01 -3.92 -2.02
N ASP A 193 -1.79 -3.70 -0.95
CA ASP A 193 -1.84 -4.54 0.23
C ASP A 193 -2.24 -6.00 -0.12
N ARG A 194 -3.22 -6.17 -0.98
CA ARG A 194 -3.67 -7.49 -1.46
C ARG A 194 -2.64 -8.19 -2.35
N ILE A 195 -1.94 -7.44 -3.21
CA ILE A 195 -0.91 -7.99 -4.10
C ILE A 195 0.25 -8.55 -3.29
N THR A 196 0.75 -7.80 -2.33
CA THR A 196 1.98 -8.13 -1.60
C THR A 196 1.76 -9.14 -0.48
N ASN A 197 0.57 -9.22 0.09
CA ASN A 197 0.19 -10.06 1.24
C ASN A 197 1.02 -9.80 2.53
N ASN A 198 1.93 -8.85 2.52
CA ASN A 198 2.72 -8.39 3.65
C ASN A 198 2.82 -6.88 3.54
N SER A 199 2.38 -6.17 4.57
CA SER A 199 2.33 -4.70 4.53
C SER A 199 2.71 -4.08 5.86
N ILE A 200 3.39 -2.95 5.79
CA ILE A 200 3.56 -2.03 6.91
C ILE A 200 2.60 -0.86 6.66
N TYR A 201 1.80 -0.54 7.65
CA TYR A 201 0.84 0.55 7.56
C TYR A 201 1.40 1.81 8.19
N MET A 202 1.23 2.94 7.46
CA MET A 202 1.64 4.27 7.91
C MET A 202 0.59 4.89 8.82
#